data_49664143589e6c5287d413aa6e693e6c
#
_entry.id   49664143589e6c5287d413aa6e693e6c
#
_cell.length_a   1.000
_cell.length_b   1.000
_cell.length_c   1.000
_cell.angle_alpha   90.00
_cell.angle_beta   90.00
_cell.angle_gamma   90.00
#
_symmetry.space_group_name_H-M   'P 1'
#
loop_
_entity.id
_entity.type
_entity.pdbx_description
1 polymer ?
#
loop_
_entity_poly.entity_id
_entity_poly.type
_entity_poly.pdbx_seq_one_letter_code
_entity_poly.pdbx_strand_id
1 'polypeptide(L)' 'MTSEQIKMARAAVGWSIDQLADRTDVSSRTIKRIEAQVGLPAATEANLRLIRETLEAAGIEFIGEPGEGPGVRLWTKQN' A
#
# COMPACT_ATOMS: atom_id res chain seq x y z
N MET A 1 -3.19 2.58 -8.14
CA MET A 1 -3.09 2.55 -6.66
C MET A 1 -2.75 3.93 -6.15
N THR A 2 -3.53 4.46 -5.22
CA THR A 2 -3.30 5.80 -4.67
C THR A 2 -2.65 5.72 -3.30
N SER A 3 -2.16 6.87 -2.82
CA SER A 3 -1.61 6.95 -1.46
C SER A 3 -2.64 6.57 -0.42
N GLU A 4 -3.89 6.99 -0.63
CA GLU A 4 -4.99 6.65 0.27
C GLU A 4 -5.23 5.15 0.30
N GLN A 5 -5.16 4.50 -0.85
CA GLN A 5 -5.34 3.05 -0.92
C GLN A 5 -4.25 2.31 -0.16
N ILE A 6 -3.02 2.80 -0.21
CA ILE A 6 -1.92 2.19 0.55
C ILE A 6 -2.19 2.31 2.04
N LYS A 7 -2.63 3.48 2.50
CA LYS A 7 -2.96 3.68 3.91
C LYS A 7 -4.13 2.79 4.34
N MET A 8 -5.16 2.69 3.50
CA MET A 8 -6.31 1.84 3.78
C MET A 8 -5.89 0.38 3.87
N ALA A 9 -5.06 -0.08 2.92
CA ALA A 9 -4.62 -1.46 2.88
C ALA A 9 -3.78 -1.80 4.11
N ARG A 10 -2.86 -0.90 4.47
CA ARG A 10 -2.02 -1.10 5.64
C ARG A 10 -2.86 -1.19 6.90
N ALA A 11 -3.85 -0.31 7.03
CA ALA A 11 -4.76 -0.35 8.17
C ALA A 11 -5.59 -1.63 8.18
N ALA A 12 -6.04 -2.07 7.01
CA ALA A 12 -6.87 -3.28 6.91
C ALA A 12 -6.12 -4.52 7.37
N VAL A 13 -4.82 -4.62 7.04
CA VAL A 13 -4.01 -5.79 7.46
C VAL A 13 -3.37 -5.57 8.83
N GLY A 14 -3.52 -4.39 9.42
CA GLY A 14 -3.01 -4.11 10.76
C GLY A 14 -1.49 -3.90 10.81
N TRP A 15 -0.88 -3.45 9.73
CA TRP A 15 0.56 -3.24 9.69
C TRP A 15 0.92 -1.78 9.93
N SER A 16 1.98 -1.57 10.71
CA SER A 16 2.60 -0.27 10.82
C SER A 16 3.41 0.03 9.55
N ILE A 17 3.85 1.27 9.42
CA ILE A 17 4.74 1.63 8.32
C ILE A 17 6.01 0.80 8.38
N ASP A 18 6.56 0.61 9.58
CA ASP A 18 7.78 -0.18 9.73
C ASP A 18 7.58 -1.64 9.34
N GLN A 19 6.41 -2.19 9.65
CA GLN A 19 6.09 -3.56 9.25
C GLN A 19 5.96 -3.68 7.74
N LEU A 20 5.34 -2.71 7.10
CA LEU A 20 5.25 -2.70 5.64
C LEU A 20 6.64 -2.55 5.02
N ALA A 21 7.49 -1.71 5.60
CA ALA A 21 8.86 -1.54 5.15
C ALA A 21 9.64 -2.86 5.22
N ASP A 22 9.54 -3.56 6.34
CA ASP A 22 10.21 -4.85 6.49
C ASP A 22 9.79 -5.86 5.44
N ARG A 23 8.51 -5.86 5.08
CA ARG A 23 7.97 -6.86 4.16
C ARG A 23 8.24 -6.53 2.70
N THR A 24 8.51 -5.27 2.40
CA THR A 24 8.69 -4.82 1.02
C THR A 24 10.13 -4.51 0.67
N ASP A 25 10.99 -4.38 1.67
CA ASP A 25 12.35 -3.83 1.52
C ASP A 25 12.35 -2.38 1.03
N VAL A 26 11.20 -1.71 1.08
CA VAL A 26 11.12 -0.27 0.82
C VAL A 26 11.28 0.43 2.16
N SER A 27 12.12 1.45 2.24
CA SER A 27 12.39 2.10 3.52
C SER A 27 11.14 2.76 4.10
N SER A 28 11.07 2.80 5.43
CA SER A 28 9.98 3.48 6.14
C SER A 28 9.86 4.93 5.70
N ARG A 29 10.98 5.59 5.48
CA ARG A 29 10.99 6.97 5.04
C ARG A 29 10.31 7.12 3.68
N THR A 30 10.61 6.22 2.75
CA THR A 30 10.00 6.25 1.43
C THR A 30 8.51 5.99 1.53
N ILE A 31 8.09 5.02 2.35
CA ILE A 31 6.67 4.73 2.52
C ILE A 31 5.94 5.92 3.12
N LYS A 32 6.53 6.58 4.12
CA LYS A 32 5.93 7.78 4.72
C LYS A 32 5.72 8.87 3.67
N ARG A 33 6.70 9.06 2.80
CA ARG A 33 6.61 10.09 1.75
C ARG A 33 5.53 9.74 0.73
N ILE A 34 5.43 8.47 0.36
CA ILE A 34 4.39 8.00 -0.56
C ILE A 34 3.01 8.24 0.05
N GLU A 35 2.83 7.86 1.31
CA GLU A 35 1.53 8.00 1.97
C GLU A 35 1.16 9.45 2.21
N ALA A 36 2.13 10.32 2.37
CA ALA A 36 1.88 11.74 2.56
C ALA A 36 1.64 12.49 1.26
N GLN A 37 1.84 11.85 0.13
CA GLN A 37 1.76 12.46 -1.20
C GLN A 37 2.72 13.61 -1.38
N VAL A 38 3.79 13.63 -0.61
CA VAL A 38 4.76 14.70 -0.71
C VAL A 38 5.81 14.28 -1.71
N GLY A 39 5.79 14.93 -2.86
CA GLY A 39 6.82 14.69 -3.84
C GLY A 39 6.61 13.36 -4.55
N LEU A 40 5.85 13.41 -5.59
CA LEU A 40 5.61 12.29 -6.46
C LEU A 40 6.83 11.47 -6.82
N PRO A 41 8.02 12.07 -6.94
CA PRO A 41 9.18 11.28 -7.32
C PRO A 41 9.68 10.32 -6.26
N ALA A 42 9.15 10.35 -5.04
CA ALA A 42 9.57 9.39 -4.04
C ALA A 42 9.10 7.98 -4.36
N ALA A 43 8.07 7.87 -5.19
CA ALA A 43 7.50 6.58 -5.53
C ALA A 43 8.01 6.14 -6.90
N THR A 44 9.03 5.32 -6.92
CA THR A 44 9.43 4.68 -8.18
C THR A 44 8.41 3.61 -8.51
N GLU A 45 8.31 3.30 -9.80
CA GLU A 45 7.42 2.24 -10.24
C GLU A 45 7.75 0.91 -9.59
N ALA A 46 9.05 0.63 -9.41
CA ALA A 46 9.50 -0.58 -8.75
C ALA A 46 9.05 -0.64 -7.29
N ASN A 47 9.17 0.46 -6.56
CA ASN A 47 8.75 0.51 -5.15
C ASN A 47 7.24 0.34 -5.04
N LEU A 48 6.47 0.98 -5.91
CA LEU A 48 5.03 0.84 -5.90
C LEU A 48 4.60 -0.58 -6.20
N ARG A 49 5.29 -1.25 -7.11
CA ARG A 49 5.00 -2.64 -7.43
C ARG A 49 5.26 -3.55 -6.23
N LEU A 50 6.38 -3.34 -5.54
CA LEU A 50 6.69 -4.13 -4.34
C LEU A 50 5.63 -3.96 -3.26
N ILE A 51 5.22 -2.73 -3.03
CA ILE A 51 4.16 -2.44 -2.04
C ILE A 51 2.87 -3.12 -2.44
N ARG A 52 2.48 -2.97 -3.71
CA ARG A 52 1.23 -3.54 -4.20
C ARG A 52 1.23 -5.06 -4.09
N GLU A 53 2.28 -5.72 -4.58
CA GLU A 53 2.35 -7.18 -4.56
C GLU A 53 2.35 -7.72 -3.14
N THR A 54 3.05 -7.05 -2.24
CA THR A 54 3.09 -7.46 -0.84
C THR A 54 1.72 -7.37 -0.18
N LEU A 55 1.00 -6.28 -0.44
CA LEU A 55 -0.34 -6.10 0.12
C LEU A 55 -1.33 -7.07 -0.54
N GLU A 56 -1.22 -7.28 -1.84
CA GLU A 56 -2.09 -8.26 -2.51
C GLU A 56 -1.86 -9.66 -1.97
N ALA A 57 -0.62 -10.03 -1.71
CA ALA A 57 -0.31 -11.33 -1.11
C ALA A 57 -0.89 -11.47 0.30
N ALA A 58 -1.11 -10.36 0.98
CA ALA A 58 -1.71 -10.36 2.32
C ALA A 58 -3.23 -10.35 2.28
N GLY A 59 -3.84 -10.38 1.10
CA GLY A 59 -5.29 -10.46 0.94
C GLY A 59 -5.97 -9.17 0.52
N ILE A 60 -5.21 -8.16 0.16
CA ILE A 60 -5.79 -6.88 -0.26
C ILE A 60 -6.10 -6.91 -1.76
N GLU A 61 -7.29 -6.46 -2.09
CA GLU A 61 -7.68 -6.16 -3.47
C GLU A 61 -7.84 -4.66 -3.59
N PHE A 62 -7.13 -4.04 -4.53
CA PHE A 62 -7.26 -2.61 -4.79
C PHE A 62 -8.43 -2.39 -5.74
N ILE A 63 -9.34 -1.50 -5.38
CA ILE A 63 -10.60 -1.29 -6.10
C ILE A 63 -10.68 0.17 -6.53
N GLY A 64 -11.11 0.40 -7.78
CA GLY A 64 -11.37 1.74 -8.28
C GLY A 64 -10.14 2.42 -8.82
N GLU A 65 -10.36 3.22 -9.85
CA GLU A 65 -9.32 4.07 -10.43
C GLU A 65 -9.27 5.39 -9.69
N PRO A 66 -8.15 6.12 -9.78
CA PRO A 66 -8.11 7.48 -9.24
C PRO A 66 -9.27 8.31 -9.82
N GLY A 67 -10.02 8.95 -8.94
CA GLY A 67 -11.19 9.70 -9.36
C GLY A 67 -12.47 8.91 -9.42
N GLU A 68 -12.42 7.61 -9.19
CA GLU A 68 -13.60 6.74 -9.22
C GLU A 68 -13.83 6.05 -7.88
N GLY A 69 -13.59 6.76 -6.78
CA GLY A 69 -13.80 6.21 -5.46
C GLY A 69 -12.85 5.08 -5.12
N PRO A 70 -11.53 5.30 -5.20
CA PRO A 70 -10.58 4.22 -4.93
C PRO A 70 -10.69 3.72 -3.49
N GLY A 71 -10.59 2.41 -3.34
CA GLY A 71 -10.67 1.77 -2.04
C GLY A 71 -9.93 0.46 -2.05
N VAL A 72 -10.13 -0.32 -1.00
CA VAL A 72 -9.54 -1.65 -0.90
C VAL A 72 -10.56 -2.61 -0.32
N ARG A 73 -10.39 -3.90 -0.66
CA ARG A 73 -11.15 -4.99 -0.06
C ARG A 73 -10.15 -5.94 0.57
N LEU A 74 -10.43 -6.34 1.79
CA LEU A 74 -9.61 -7.33 2.47
C LEU A 74 -10.29 -8.69 2.35
N TRP A 75 -9.60 -9.61 1.72
CA TRP A 75 -10.04 -11.00 1.64
C TRP A 75 -9.39 -11.76 2.79
N THR A 76 -10.18 -12.16 3.76
CA THR A 76 -9.67 -12.99 4.84
C THR A 76 -9.80 -14.44 4.45
N LYS A 77 -8.76 -15.21 4.74
CA LYS A 77 -8.80 -16.65 4.49
C LYS A 77 -9.59 -17.28 5.60
N GLN A 78 -10.59 -18.04 5.20
CA GLN A 78 -11.34 -18.85 6.14
C GLN A 78 -10.71 -20.24 6.21
N ASN A 79 -10.39 -20.66 7.38
CA ASN A 79 -9.80 -21.98 7.58
C ASN A 79 -10.86 -22.95 8.05
#